data_42a7d1bbbad5e944275d49aa6944ed53
#
_entry.id   42a7d1bbbad5e944275d49aa6944ed53
#
_cell.length_a   1.000
_cell.length_b   1.000
_cell.length_c   1.000
_cell.angle_alpha   90.00
_cell.angle_beta   90.00
_cell.angle_gamma   90.00
#
_symmetry.space_group_name_H-M   'P 1'
#
loop_
_entity.id
_entity.type
_entity.pdbx_description
1 polymer ?
#
loop_
_entity_poly.entity_id
_entity_poly.type
_entity_poly.pdbx_seq_one_letter_code
_entity_poly.pdbx_strand_id
1 'polypeptide(L)'
;FNLLVKLNQRNPEVQNYHFDTIRFWVDEFDIDGIRLDAADVLDFDFMRGLRRVANEVKPEFWLMGEVIHGDYSRWANPEMLHSVTNYELHKGLWSGHNDHNYFEIAHTMRRLQGLCHDTRLYNFSDNHDVERLPNKLRNRDHIRHIALLVYTLWGIPSIYYGSEFGIEGKKEWGSDWPLRPCLELTDYTDAEKTNPVTSIYAALGSLKAECPELSWGEFKELTLTTQSYAYARVLDGKAIVAVYNNGDSPVSMEFQLPVEASGVEDLL
;
A
#
# COMPACT_ATOMS: atom_id res chain seq x y z
N PHE A 1 -21.24 -9.88 -17.52
CA PHE A 1 -22.09 -8.88 -16.87
C PHE A 1 -22.70 -7.99 -17.94
N ASN A 2 -24.02 -8.10 -18.18
CA ASN A 2 -24.71 -7.33 -19.23
C ASN A 2 -24.91 -5.82 -18.87
N LEU A 3 -24.53 -5.41 -17.68
CA LEU A 3 -24.73 -4.06 -17.18
C LEU A 3 -23.46 -3.17 -17.27
N LEU A 4 -22.29 -3.77 -17.46
CA LEU A 4 -21.02 -3.06 -17.60
C LEU A 4 -20.45 -3.31 -18.99
N VAL A 5 -20.61 -2.33 -19.87
CA VAL A 5 -20.12 -2.40 -21.25
C VAL A 5 -18.72 -1.83 -21.32
N LYS A 6 -17.76 -2.66 -21.73
CA LYS A 6 -16.37 -2.23 -21.97
C LYS A 6 -16.32 -1.45 -23.29
N LEU A 7 -15.81 -0.22 -23.24
CA LEU A 7 -15.52 0.56 -24.45
C LEU A 7 -14.39 -0.10 -25.25
N ASN A 8 -14.46 0.06 -26.58
CA ASN A 8 -13.39 -0.43 -27.45
C ASN A 8 -12.15 0.47 -27.34
N GLN A 9 -11.23 0.10 -26.45
CA GLN A 9 -10.00 0.85 -26.19
C GLN A 9 -8.99 0.87 -27.33
N ARG A 10 -9.22 0.07 -28.39
CA ARG A 10 -8.44 0.10 -29.64
C ARG A 10 -9.00 1.10 -30.66
N ASN A 11 -10.19 1.65 -30.41
CA ASN A 11 -10.73 2.73 -31.23
C ASN A 11 -9.98 4.04 -30.90
N PRO A 12 -9.35 4.72 -31.88
CA PRO A 12 -8.64 5.97 -31.67
C PRO A 12 -9.52 7.09 -31.08
N GLU A 13 -10.80 7.16 -31.43
CA GLU A 13 -11.73 8.15 -30.87
C GLU A 13 -11.94 7.94 -29.36
N VAL A 14 -12.06 6.69 -28.91
CA VAL A 14 -12.14 6.36 -27.48
C VAL A 14 -10.86 6.72 -26.77
N GLN A 15 -9.70 6.40 -27.36
CA GLN A 15 -8.40 6.77 -26.78
C GLN A 15 -8.27 8.28 -26.65
N ASN A 16 -8.51 9.02 -27.73
CA ASN A 16 -8.42 10.48 -27.74
C ASN A 16 -9.34 11.12 -26.72
N TYR A 17 -10.58 10.65 -26.62
CA TYR A 17 -11.52 11.15 -25.61
C TYR A 17 -10.97 11.04 -24.20
N HIS A 18 -10.41 9.88 -23.81
CA HIS A 18 -9.85 9.71 -22.47
C HIS A 18 -8.54 10.50 -22.27
N PHE A 19 -7.70 10.58 -23.28
CA PHE A 19 -6.45 11.35 -23.22
C PHE A 19 -6.72 12.85 -23.07
N ASP A 20 -7.68 13.37 -23.83
CA ASP A 20 -8.11 14.78 -23.75
C ASP A 20 -8.80 15.08 -22.42
N THR A 21 -9.55 14.11 -21.85
CA THR A 21 -10.12 14.23 -20.52
C THR A 21 -9.04 14.40 -19.45
N ILE A 22 -7.93 13.64 -19.54
CA ILE A 22 -6.82 13.77 -18.58
C ILE A 22 -6.17 15.15 -18.70
N ARG A 23 -5.90 15.63 -19.94
CA ARG A 23 -5.35 16.97 -20.18
C ARG A 23 -6.26 18.05 -19.58
N PHE A 24 -7.57 17.94 -19.83
CA PHE A 24 -8.57 18.83 -19.28
C PHE A 24 -8.55 18.83 -17.74
N TRP A 25 -8.47 17.66 -17.08
CA TRP A 25 -8.41 17.58 -15.62
C TRP A 25 -7.14 18.16 -15.05
N VAL A 26 -6.01 18.01 -15.73
CA VAL A 26 -4.76 18.66 -15.32
C VAL A 26 -4.86 20.18 -15.47
N ASP A 27 -5.41 20.66 -16.57
CA ASP A 27 -5.54 22.11 -16.85
C ASP A 27 -6.51 22.80 -15.90
N GLU A 28 -7.66 22.15 -15.60
CA GLU A 28 -8.73 22.76 -14.81
C GLU A 28 -8.59 22.51 -13.30
N PHE A 29 -8.07 21.35 -12.90
CA PHE A 29 -8.05 20.92 -11.50
C PHE A 29 -6.65 20.67 -10.93
N ASP A 30 -5.63 20.80 -11.76
CA ASP A 30 -4.22 20.59 -11.39
C ASP A 30 -3.96 19.23 -10.73
N ILE A 31 -4.62 18.16 -11.20
CA ILE A 31 -4.43 16.81 -10.65
C ILE A 31 -3.01 16.29 -10.93
N ASP A 32 -2.49 15.47 -10.02
CA ASP A 32 -1.14 14.89 -10.09
C ASP A 32 -1.10 13.42 -10.49
N GLY A 33 -2.25 12.83 -10.76
CA GLY A 33 -2.33 11.44 -11.15
C GLY A 33 -3.76 10.92 -11.26
N ILE A 34 -3.90 9.69 -11.72
CA ILE A 34 -5.17 8.98 -11.81
C ILE A 34 -5.05 7.54 -11.31
N ARG A 35 -6.14 7.05 -10.74
CA ARG A 35 -6.33 5.63 -10.47
C ARG A 35 -7.23 5.03 -11.55
N LEU A 36 -6.80 3.92 -12.13
CA LEU A 36 -7.56 3.15 -13.12
C LEU A 36 -8.25 1.99 -12.43
N ASP A 37 -9.57 1.99 -12.47
CA ASP A 37 -10.41 0.90 -12.00
C ASP A 37 -10.25 -0.33 -12.90
N ALA A 38 -10.25 -1.55 -12.31
CA ALA A 38 -10.11 -2.80 -13.03
C ALA A 38 -9.03 -2.77 -14.13
N ALA A 39 -7.83 -2.29 -13.80
CA ALA A 39 -6.76 -2.07 -14.77
C ALA A 39 -6.27 -3.36 -15.43
N ASP A 40 -6.48 -4.52 -14.80
CA ASP A 40 -6.13 -5.84 -15.33
C ASP A 40 -6.88 -6.21 -16.62
N VAL A 41 -8.03 -5.57 -16.90
CA VAL A 41 -8.82 -5.80 -18.12
C VAL A 41 -8.62 -4.71 -19.18
N LEU A 42 -7.78 -3.71 -18.92
CA LEU A 42 -7.50 -2.66 -19.90
C LEU A 42 -6.55 -3.15 -21.00
N ASP A 43 -6.67 -2.55 -22.19
CA ASP A 43 -5.79 -2.83 -23.30
C ASP A 43 -4.37 -2.25 -23.05
N PHE A 44 -3.32 -3.02 -23.31
CA PHE A 44 -1.94 -2.60 -23.06
C PHE A 44 -1.50 -1.41 -23.91
N ASP A 45 -1.95 -1.33 -25.17
CA ASP A 45 -1.60 -0.18 -26.02
C ASP A 45 -2.32 1.09 -25.57
N PHE A 46 -3.52 0.96 -25.03
CA PHE A 46 -4.21 2.04 -24.33
C PHE A 46 -3.43 2.51 -23.11
N MET A 47 -2.92 1.60 -22.26
CA MET A 47 -2.11 1.96 -21.10
C MET A 47 -0.78 2.63 -21.50
N ARG A 48 -0.13 2.17 -22.57
CA ARG A 48 1.05 2.86 -23.14
C ARG A 48 0.70 4.28 -23.62
N GLY A 49 -0.51 4.42 -24.19
CA GLY A 49 -1.05 5.74 -24.53
C GLY A 49 -1.22 6.64 -23.30
N LEU A 50 -1.80 6.13 -22.23
CA LEU A 50 -1.92 6.84 -20.94
C LEU A 50 -0.55 7.26 -20.38
N ARG A 51 0.47 6.40 -20.48
CA ARG A 51 1.85 6.73 -20.04
C ARG A 51 2.42 7.89 -20.84
N ARG A 52 2.21 7.91 -22.17
CA ARG A 52 2.68 9.05 -23.01
C ARG A 52 1.98 10.35 -22.58
N VAL A 53 0.67 10.31 -22.34
CA VAL A 53 -0.08 11.50 -21.88
C VAL A 53 0.39 11.93 -20.49
N ALA A 54 0.61 10.99 -19.57
CA ALA A 54 1.14 11.30 -18.24
C ALA A 54 2.46 12.05 -18.31
N ASN A 55 3.41 11.57 -19.13
CA ASN A 55 4.70 12.23 -19.33
C ASN A 55 4.61 13.59 -20.04
N GLU A 56 3.55 13.80 -20.83
CA GLU A 56 3.27 15.07 -21.54
C GLU A 56 2.73 16.14 -20.59
N VAL A 57 1.77 15.77 -19.72
CA VAL A 57 1.01 16.74 -18.91
C VAL A 57 1.77 17.22 -17.68
N LYS A 58 2.47 16.33 -16.98
CA LYS A 58 3.32 16.67 -15.82
C LYS A 58 4.49 15.69 -15.71
N PRO A 59 5.70 16.15 -15.31
CA PRO A 59 6.88 15.28 -15.15
C PRO A 59 6.67 14.13 -14.15
N GLU A 60 5.88 14.35 -13.10
CA GLU A 60 5.62 13.38 -12.02
C GLU A 60 4.17 12.91 -11.97
N PHE A 61 3.43 13.02 -13.09
CA PHE A 61 2.05 12.56 -13.15
C PHE A 61 1.97 11.04 -12.89
N TRP A 62 1.22 10.65 -11.87
CA TRP A 62 1.21 9.28 -11.38
C TRP A 62 0.06 8.46 -11.95
N LEU A 63 0.38 7.29 -12.49
CA LEU A 63 -0.58 6.30 -12.98
C LEU A 63 -0.62 5.10 -12.02
N MET A 64 -1.73 4.89 -11.35
CA MET A 64 -1.97 3.74 -10.48
C MET A 64 -3.13 2.91 -11.01
N GLY A 65 -2.98 1.60 -11.07
CA GLY A 65 -4.02 0.68 -11.53
C GLY A 65 -4.49 -0.26 -10.44
N GLU A 66 -5.78 -0.55 -10.44
CA GLU A 66 -6.29 -1.66 -9.66
C GLU A 66 -6.03 -2.98 -10.40
N VAL A 67 -5.22 -3.83 -9.79
CA VAL A 67 -4.96 -5.20 -10.23
C VAL A 67 -5.03 -6.12 -9.02
N ILE A 68 -5.94 -7.10 -9.06
CA ILE A 68 -6.15 -8.01 -7.92
C ILE A 68 -5.19 -9.19 -7.98
N HIS A 69 -5.03 -9.80 -9.13
CA HIS A 69 -4.28 -11.05 -9.30
C HIS A 69 -3.33 -11.02 -10.49
N GLY A 70 -2.31 -11.84 -10.44
CA GLY A 70 -1.39 -12.09 -11.54
C GLY A 70 0.02 -11.54 -11.30
N ASP A 71 0.81 -11.53 -12.35
CA ASP A 71 2.13 -10.93 -12.34
C ASP A 71 2.01 -9.43 -12.52
N TYR A 72 2.18 -8.68 -11.45
CA TYR A 72 2.02 -7.23 -11.41
C TYR A 72 2.96 -6.47 -12.36
N SER A 73 4.12 -7.04 -12.70
CA SER A 73 5.06 -6.43 -13.65
C SER A 73 4.50 -6.27 -15.07
N ARG A 74 3.43 -7.02 -15.39
CA ARG A 74 2.74 -6.88 -16.67
C ARG A 74 2.06 -5.53 -16.84
N TRP A 75 1.67 -4.90 -15.75
CA TRP A 75 0.97 -3.60 -15.73
C TRP A 75 1.86 -2.49 -15.16
N ALA A 76 2.54 -2.77 -14.03
CA ALA A 76 3.44 -1.83 -13.38
C ALA A 76 4.86 -1.99 -13.95
N ASN A 77 5.21 -1.13 -14.91
CA ASN A 77 6.49 -1.14 -15.58
C ASN A 77 6.77 0.24 -16.23
N PRO A 78 7.99 0.49 -16.74
CA PRO A 78 8.36 1.79 -17.32
C PRO A 78 7.51 2.24 -18.52
N GLU A 79 6.85 1.34 -19.23
CA GLU A 79 6.06 1.66 -20.42
C GLU A 79 4.58 1.96 -20.11
N MET A 80 4.05 1.48 -18.96
CA MET A 80 2.63 1.55 -18.63
C MET A 80 2.38 2.23 -17.29
N LEU A 81 1.93 1.50 -16.26
CA LEU A 81 1.56 2.09 -14.98
C LEU A 81 2.78 2.25 -14.08
N HIS A 82 2.77 3.28 -13.23
CA HIS A 82 3.80 3.50 -12.22
C HIS A 82 3.64 2.57 -11.01
N SER A 83 2.41 2.16 -10.73
CA SER A 83 2.07 1.30 -9.58
C SER A 83 0.78 0.55 -9.84
N VAL A 84 0.59 -0.55 -9.10
CA VAL A 84 -0.70 -1.25 -8.98
C VAL A 84 -0.97 -1.61 -7.52
N THR A 85 -2.23 -1.89 -7.21
CA THR A 85 -2.68 -2.33 -5.88
C THR A 85 -2.03 -3.64 -5.47
N ASN A 86 -1.50 -3.70 -4.25
CA ASN A 86 -0.82 -4.88 -3.72
C ASN A 86 -1.78 -5.78 -2.92
N TYR A 87 -2.70 -6.45 -3.60
CA TYR A 87 -3.66 -7.36 -2.98
C TYR A 87 -3.00 -8.61 -2.37
N GLU A 88 -1.83 -9.02 -2.88
CA GLU A 88 -1.11 -10.15 -2.30
C GLU A 88 -0.56 -9.81 -0.91
N LEU A 89 0.05 -8.62 -0.77
CA LEU A 89 0.48 -8.16 0.53
C LEU A 89 -0.72 -7.92 1.46
N HIS A 90 -1.80 -7.29 0.98
CA HIS A 90 -3.03 -7.13 1.75
C HIS A 90 -3.49 -8.47 2.36
N LYS A 91 -3.55 -9.53 1.55
CA LYS A 91 -3.91 -10.86 2.04
C LYS A 91 -2.92 -11.37 3.07
N GLY A 92 -1.62 -11.28 2.80
CA GLY A 92 -0.56 -11.71 3.72
C GLY A 92 -0.56 -10.96 5.06
N LEU A 93 -0.90 -9.67 5.06
CA LEU A 93 -0.95 -8.86 6.28
C LEU A 93 -1.94 -9.42 7.31
N TRP A 94 -3.20 -9.62 6.95
CA TRP A 94 -4.19 -10.11 7.90
C TRP A 94 -4.08 -11.62 8.15
N SER A 95 -3.82 -12.44 7.13
CA SER A 95 -3.72 -13.91 7.32
C SER A 95 -2.45 -14.29 8.08
N GLY A 96 -1.31 -13.68 7.75
CA GLY A 96 -0.05 -13.93 8.46
C GLY A 96 -0.13 -13.55 9.95
N HIS A 97 -0.87 -12.50 10.30
CA HIS A 97 -1.10 -12.18 11.71
C HIS A 97 -2.07 -13.14 12.39
N ASN A 98 -3.16 -13.52 11.74
CA ASN A 98 -4.12 -14.47 12.27
C ASN A 98 -3.54 -15.87 12.50
N ASP A 99 -2.57 -16.26 11.69
CA ASP A 99 -1.94 -17.57 11.75
C ASP A 99 -0.56 -17.54 12.44
N HIS A 100 -0.17 -16.37 13.01
CA HIS A 100 1.12 -16.12 13.63
C HIS A 100 2.29 -16.54 12.73
N ASN A 101 2.24 -16.15 11.44
CA ASN A 101 3.16 -16.64 10.41
C ASN A 101 3.71 -15.52 9.53
N TYR A 102 4.85 -14.95 9.92
CA TYR A 102 5.54 -13.94 9.13
C TYR A 102 6.20 -14.46 7.86
N PHE A 103 6.38 -15.78 7.70
CA PHE A 103 6.88 -16.33 6.44
C PHE A 103 5.97 -15.99 5.26
N GLU A 104 4.66 -15.86 5.47
CA GLU A 104 3.71 -15.46 4.41
C GLU A 104 4.03 -14.05 3.89
N ILE A 105 4.24 -13.09 4.79
CA ILE A 105 4.58 -11.70 4.42
C ILE A 105 5.96 -11.64 3.76
N ALA A 106 6.97 -12.28 4.36
CA ALA A 106 8.33 -12.28 3.84
C ALA A 106 8.42 -12.94 2.45
N HIS A 107 7.72 -14.07 2.25
CA HIS A 107 7.67 -14.73 0.95
C HIS A 107 7.02 -13.82 -0.11
N THR A 108 5.90 -13.20 0.22
CA THR A 108 5.24 -12.24 -0.67
C THR A 108 6.17 -11.09 -1.05
N MET A 109 6.86 -10.50 -0.08
CA MET A 109 7.78 -9.39 -0.32
C MET A 109 8.95 -9.78 -1.21
N ARG A 110 9.60 -10.92 -0.94
CA ARG A 110 10.71 -11.43 -1.78
C ARG A 110 10.28 -11.65 -3.22
N ARG A 111 9.09 -12.26 -3.41
CA ARG A 111 8.53 -12.50 -4.74
C ARG A 111 8.22 -11.21 -5.47
N LEU A 112 7.55 -10.27 -4.83
CA LEU A 112 7.15 -8.99 -5.43
C LEU A 112 8.35 -8.11 -5.76
N GLN A 113 9.37 -8.07 -4.91
CA GLN A 113 10.61 -7.36 -5.21
C GLN A 113 11.33 -7.96 -6.43
N GLY A 114 11.35 -9.28 -6.57
CA GLY A 114 11.92 -9.94 -7.74
C GLY A 114 11.18 -9.65 -9.04
N LEU A 115 9.85 -9.44 -8.99
CA LEU A 115 9.01 -9.16 -10.16
C LEU A 115 8.94 -7.67 -10.50
N CYS A 116 8.92 -6.80 -9.50
CA CYS A 116 8.60 -5.38 -9.62
C CYS A 116 9.73 -4.49 -9.06
N HIS A 117 11.00 -4.87 -9.22
CA HIS A 117 12.14 -4.18 -8.60
C HIS A 117 12.22 -2.68 -8.96
N ASP A 118 11.78 -2.29 -10.17
CA ASP A 118 11.81 -0.92 -10.67
C ASP A 118 10.53 -0.13 -10.36
N THR A 119 9.53 -0.76 -9.74
CA THR A 119 8.24 -0.14 -9.44
C THR A 119 7.86 -0.36 -7.98
N ARG A 120 7.17 0.59 -7.38
CA ARG A 120 6.67 0.49 -6.01
C ARG A 120 5.18 0.23 -6.03
N LEU A 121 4.76 -0.88 -5.41
CA LEU A 121 3.38 -1.25 -5.34
C LEU A 121 2.63 -0.43 -4.27
N TYR A 122 1.35 -0.24 -4.48
CA TYR A 122 0.43 0.47 -3.60
C TYR A 122 -0.03 -0.47 -2.47
N ASN A 123 0.61 -0.36 -1.29
CA ASN A 123 0.36 -1.20 -0.13
C ASN A 123 -0.80 -0.67 0.70
N PHE A 124 -1.71 -1.54 1.11
CA PHE A 124 -2.88 -1.18 1.92
C PHE A 124 -3.27 -2.31 2.86
N SER A 125 -3.88 -1.97 3.98
CA SER A 125 -4.45 -2.92 4.93
C SER A 125 -5.91 -3.27 4.62
N ASP A 126 -6.66 -2.28 4.17
CA ASP A 126 -8.04 -2.38 3.69
C ASP A 126 -8.32 -1.27 2.68
N ASN A 127 -9.46 -1.37 1.99
CA ASN A 127 -9.94 -0.39 1.03
C ASN A 127 -11.49 -0.44 0.94
N HIS A 128 -12.05 0.27 -0.04
CA HIS A 128 -13.50 0.38 -0.24
C HIS A 128 -14.17 -0.91 -0.78
N ASP A 129 -13.41 -1.95 -1.15
CA ASP A 129 -13.91 -3.19 -1.75
C ASP A 129 -13.67 -4.43 -0.87
N VAL A 130 -12.86 -4.31 0.17
CA VAL A 130 -12.58 -5.39 1.11
C VAL A 130 -13.03 -5.04 2.53
N GLU A 131 -13.25 -6.05 3.35
CA GLU A 131 -13.61 -5.85 4.76
C GLU A 131 -12.55 -5.02 5.48
N ARG A 132 -13.00 -4.15 6.38
CA ARG A 132 -12.15 -3.35 7.25
C ARG A 132 -11.22 -4.25 8.07
N LEU A 133 -9.99 -3.81 8.27
CA LEU A 133 -8.95 -4.58 8.94
C LEU A 133 -9.38 -5.14 10.31
N PRO A 134 -10.06 -4.37 11.20
CA PRO A 134 -10.50 -4.89 12.51
C PRO A 134 -11.42 -6.11 12.40
N ASN A 135 -12.18 -6.23 11.31
CA ASN A 135 -13.09 -7.36 11.09
C ASN A 135 -12.39 -8.61 10.54
N LYS A 136 -11.20 -8.45 9.95
CA LYS A 136 -10.40 -9.57 9.47
C LYS A 136 -9.50 -10.17 10.53
N LEU A 137 -9.13 -9.41 11.55
CA LEU A 137 -8.19 -9.82 12.58
C LEU A 137 -8.88 -10.58 13.73
N ARG A 138 -8.26 -11.70 14.14
CA ARG A 138 -8.65 -12.43 15.38
C ARG A 138 -8.21 -11.66 16.63
N ASN A 139 -7.00 -11.06 16.57
CA ASN A 139 -6.48 -10.17 17.60
C ASN A 139 -6.38 -8.73 17.03
N ARG A 140 -7.18 -7.81 17.55
CA ARG A 140 -7.24 -6.43 17.10
C ARG A 140 -5.98 -5.63 17.43
N ASP A 141 -5.20 -6.02 18.42
CA ASP A 141 -3.94 -5.36 18.75
C ASP A 141 -2.91 -5.45 17.60
N HIS A 142 -3.07 -6.44 16.72
CA HIS A 142 -2.26 -6.56 15.52
C HIS A 142 -2.49 -5.47 14.46
N ILE A 143 -3.52 -4.62 14.62
CA ILE A 143 -3.69 -3.42 13.77
C ILE A 143 -2.42 -2.57 13.80
N ARG A 144 -1.77 -2.41 14.97
CA ARG A 144 -0.53 -1.65 15.12
C ARG A 144 0.61 -2.25 14.32
N HIS A 145 0.78 -3.57 14.38
CA HIS A 145 1.80 -4.28 13.60
C HIS A 145 1.57 -4.11 12.08
N ILE A 146 0.32 -4.22 11.65
CA ILE A 146 -0.04 -4.08 10.22
C ILE A 146 0.15 -2.64 9.75
N ALA A 147 -0.23 -1.64 10.55
CA ALA A 147 0.05 -0.24 10.26
C ALA A 147 1.55 -0.02 10.06
N LEU A 148 2.38 -0.47 11.00
CA LEU A 148 3.83 -0.39 10.91
C LEU A 148 4.37 -1.09 9.64
N LEU A 149 3.89 -2.30 9.30
CA LEU A 149 4.26 -3.00 8.07
C LEU A 149 3.89 -2.22 6.81
N VAL A 150 2.67 -1.64 6.74
CA VAL A 150 2.23 -0.85 5.59
C VAL A 150 3.14 0.36 5.34
N TYR A 151 3.59 1.04 6.41
CA TYR A 151 4.46 2.21 6.31
C TYR A 151 5.93 1.89 6.05
N THR A 152 6.44 0.76 6.53
CA THR A 152 7.88 0.47 6.53
C THR A 152 8.32 -0.55 5.49
N LEU A 153 7.43 -1.43 5.01
CA LEU A 153 7.74 -2.33 3.91
C LEU A 153 8.01 -1.54 2.61
N TRP A 154 8.70 -2.20 1.69
CA TRP A 154 8.89 -1.66 0.35
C TRP A 154 7.54 -1.47 -0.35
N GLY A 155 7.29 -0.26 -0.87
CA GLY A 155 6.05 0.12 -1.52
C GLY A 155 5.60 1.52 -1.12
N ILE A 156 4.38 1.87 -1.54
CA ILE A 156 3.72 3.14 -1.25
C ILE A 156 2.60 2.86 -0.25
N PRO A 157 2.65 3.39 0.98
CA PRO A 157 1.59 3.20 1.96
C PRO A 157 0.31 3.92 1.52
N SER A 158 -0.81 3.23 1.64
CA SER A 158 -2.13 3.78 1.42
C SER A 158 -3.02 3.49 2.62
N ILE A 159 -3.62 4.55 3.13
CA ILE A 159 -4.53 4.48 4.27
C ILE A 159 -5.93 4.85 3.78
N TYR A 160 -6.84 3.90 3.85
CA TYR A 160 -8.23 4.14 3.52
C TYR A 160 -8.90 4.90 4.67
N TYR A 161 -9.72 5.92 4.36
CA TYR A 161 -10.32 6.77 5.37
C TYR A 161 -11.06 5.95 6.44
N GLY A 162 -10.87 6.32 7.70
CA GLY A 162 -11.41 5.60 8.85
C GLY A 162 -10.55 4.44 9.35
N SER A 163 -9.58 3.94 8.56
CA SER A 163 -8.63 2.91 9.02
C SER A 163 -7.73 3.45 10.13
N GLU A 164 -7.39 4.73 10.08
CA GLU A 164 -6.65 5.45 11.11
C GLU A 164 -7.42 5.58 12.43
N PHE A 165 -8.73 5.41 12.40
CA PHE A 165 -9.57 5.34 13.60
C PHE A 165 -9.88 3.91 14.04
N GLY A 166 -9.49 2.92 13.25
CA GLY A 166 -9.79 1.51 13.50
C GLY A 166 -11.27 1.16 13.35
N ILE A 167 -11.98 1.85 12.42
CA ILE A 167 -13.42 1.58 12.21
C ILE A 167 -13.68 0.18 11.67
N GLU A 168 -14.81 -0.37 12.04
CA GLU A 168 -15.27 -1.68 11.60
C GLU A 168 -16.14 -1.58 10.34
N GLY A 169 -16.17 -2.66 9.57
CA GLY A 169 -17.06 -2.82 8.42
C GLY A 169 -16.88 -4.19 7.78
N LYS A 170 -17.96 -4.95 7.71
CA LYS A 170 -18.00 -6.24 6.99
C LYS A 170 -18.70 -6.07 5.66
N LYS A 171 -18.22 -6.78 4.67
CA LYS A 171 -18.87 -6.84 3.37
C LYS A 171 -20.20 -7.60 3.51
N GLU A 172 -21.30 -6.98 3.08
CA GLU A 172 -22.62 -7.58 3.04
C GLU A 172 -22.94 -8.08 1.65
N TRP A 173 -23.82 -9.07 1.55
CA TRP A 173 -24.24 -9.56 0.24
C TRP A 173 -25.04 -8.47 -0.50
N GLY A 174 -24.50 -8.04 -1.66
CA GLY A 174 -25.12 -7.02 -2.50
C GLY A 174 -24.96 -5.57 -2.00
N SER A 175 -24.14 -5.32 -0.98
CA SER A 175 -23.90 -3.97 -0.47
C SER A 175 -22.48 -3.76 0.02
N ASP A 176 -21.87 -2.66 -0.41
CA ASP A 176 -20.57 -2.19 0.08
C ASP A 176 -20.70 -1.04 1.11
N TRP A 177 -21.94 -0.65 1.47
CA TRP A 177 -22.18 0.45 2.41
C TRP A 177 -21.44 0.34 3.74
N PRO A 178 -21.34 -0.85 4.39
CA PRO A 178 -20.62 -0.98 5.64
C PRO A 178 -19.11 -0.69 5.50
N LEU A 179 -18.57 -0.79 4.29
CA LEU A 179 -17.17 -0.50 3.99
C LEU A 179 -16.91 1.00 3.78
N ARG A 180 -17.97 1.76 3.47
CA ARG A 180 -17.93 3.17 3.02
C ARG A 180 -18.82 4.08 3.87
N PRO A 181 -18.69 4.07 5.21
CA PRO A 181 -19.55 4.88 6.07
C PRO A 181 -19.29 6.37 5.86
N CYS A 182 -20.33 7.18 6.02
CA CYS A 182 -20.15 8.61 6.21
C CYS A 182 -19.63 8.85 7.63
N LEU A 183 -18.51 9.55 7.77
CA LEU A 183 -17.90 9.86 9.07
C LEU A 183 -18.14 11.32 9.41
N GLU A 184 -18.55 11.56 10.66
CA GLU A 184 -18.59 12.89 11.26
C GLU A 184 -17.22 13.16 11.91
N LEU A 185 -16.38 13.98 11.28
CA LEU A 185 -15.01 14.22 11.74
C LEU A 185 -14.94 14.85 13.14
N THR A 186 -15.99 15.50 13.59
CA THR A 186 -16.11 16.03 14.96
C THR A 186 -16.05 14.95 16.03
N ASP A 187 -16.45 13.71 15.72
CA ASP A 187 -16.39 12.58 16.64
C ASP A 187 -14.95 12.09 16.88
N TYR A 188 -14.01 12.52 16.04
CA TYR A 188 -12.60 12.11 16.05
C TYR A 188 -11.63 13.23 16.40
N THR A 189 -12.10 14.38 16.87
CA THR A 189 -11.28 15.60 17.08
C THR A 189 -10.06 15.35 17.97
N ASP A 190 -10.17 14.51 19.01
CA ASP A 190 -9.07 14.17 19.92
C ASP A 190 -8.55 12.74 19.72
N ALA A 191 -8.84 12.12 18.58
CA ALA A 191 -8.53 10.70 18.34
C ALA A 191 -7.02 10.40 18.44
N GLU A 192 -6.15 11.30 18.03
CA GLU A 192 -4.70 11.13 18.19
C GLU A 192 -4.27 10.93 19.65
N LYS A 193 -4.97 11.55 20.60
CA LYS A 193 -4.67 11.42 22.04
C LYS A 193 -5.41 10.30 22.74
N THR A 194 -6.59 9.94 22.25
CA THR A 194 -7.53 9.03 22.93
C THR A 194 -7.64 7.67 22.27
N ASN A 195 -7.29 7.55 20.99
CA ASN A 195 -7.36 6.31 20.24
C ASN A 195 -5.94 5.81 19.92
N PRO A 196 -5.49 4.69 20.48
CA PRO A 196 -4.15 4.16 20.26
C PRO A 196 -3.88 3.75 18.80
N VAL A 197 -4.92 3.48 18.00
CA VAL A 197 -4.77 3.22 16.56
C VAL A 197 -4.44 4.53 15.85
N THR A 198 -5.15 5.61 16.14
CA THR A 198 -4.87 6.93 15.54
C THR A 198 -3.48 7.43 15.93
N SER A 199 -3.10 7.29 17.20
CA SER A 199 -1.74 7.64 17.67
C SER A 199 -0.65 6.98 16.85
N ILE A 200 -0.74 5.67 16.60
CA ILE A 200 0.29 4.96 15.82
C ILE A 200 0.31 5.39 14.35
N TYR A 201 -0.86 5.62 13.73
CA TYR A 201 -0.92 6.12 12.36
C TYR A 201 -0.31 7.52 12.22
N ALA A 202 -0.55 8.42 13.19
CA ALA A 202 0.05 9.75 13.22
C ALA A 202 1.58 9.67 13.35
N ALA A 203 2.10 8.88 14.30
CA ALA A 203 3.53 8.67 14.47
C ALA A 203 4.19 8.09 13.22
N LEU A 204 3.58 7.08 12.60
CA LEU A 204 4.10 6.46 11.37
C LEU A 204 4.07 7.42 10.18
N GLY A 205 3.05 8.28 10.10
CA GLY A 205 2.96 9.35 9.09
C GLY A 205 4.11 10.33 9.22
N SER A 206 4.41 10.80 10.44
CA SER A 206 5.55 11.68 10.73
C SER A 206 6.88 11.01 10.40
N LEU A 207 7.09 9.78 10.86
CA LEU A 207 8.30 9.00 10.54
C LEU A 207 8.49 8.83 9.03
N LYS A 208 7.41 8.56 8.30
CA LYS A 208 7.47 8.42 6.84
C LYS A 208 7.88 9.71 6.14
N ALA A 209 7.47 10.85 6.66
CA ALA A 209 7.83 12.17 6.12
C ALA A 209 9.27 12.55 6.47
N GLU A 210 9.73 12.20 7.67
CA GLU A 210 11.05 12.61 8.21
C GLU A 210 12.17 11.64 7.81
N CYS A 211 11.86 10.37 7.57
CA CYS A 211 12.84 9.31 7.29
C CYS A 211 12.82 8.89 5.81
N PRO A 212 13.67 9.49 4.95
CA PRO A 212 13.73 9.14 3.53
C PRO A 212 14.09 7.67 3.27
N GLU A 213 14.73 7.00 4.24
CA GLU A 213 15.02 5.57 4.21
C GLU A 213 13.74 4.74 4.00
N LEU A 214 12.64 5.12 4.64
CA LEU A 214 11.34 4.44 4.50
C LEU A 214 10.75 4.59 3.09
N SER A 215 11.09 5.68 2.41
CA SER A 215 10.61 5.94 1.04
C SER A 215 11.57 5.41 -0.03
N TRP A 216 12.87 5.61 0.13
CA TRP A 216 13.88 5.40 -0.91
C TRP A 216 14.90 4.33 -0.57
N GLY A 217 14.99 3.92 0.71
CA GLY A 217 15.97 2.95 1.17
C GLY A 217 15.82 1.57 0.54
N GLU A 218 16.95 0.90 0.37
CA GLU A 218 17.00 -0.52 0.02
C GLU A 218 16.36 -1.36 1.13
N PHE A 219 15.59 -2.37 0.76
CA PHE A 219 15.01 -3.31 1.71
C PHE A 219 15.98 -4.46 1.97
N LYS A 220 16.29 -4.70 3.24
CA LYS A 220 17.18 -5.81 3.68
C LYS A 220 16.51 -6.60 4.78
N GLU A 221 16.22 -7.86 4.52
CA GLU A 221 15.75 -8.78 5.54
C GLU A 221 16.91 -9.11 6.51
N LEU A 222 16.65 -9.07 7.82
CA LEU A 222 17.66 -9.30 8.86
C LEU A 222 17.47 -10.64 9.55
N THR A 223 16.25 -10.92 10.04
CA THR A 223 15.93 -12.21 10.66
C THR A 223 14.44 -12.52 10.49
N LEU A 224 14.11 -13.79 10.40
CA LEU A 224 12.75 -14.27 10.17
C LEU A 224 12.53 -15.61 10.88
N THR A 225 11.51 -15.65 11.70
CA THR A 225 10.91 -16.88 12.24
C THR A 225 9.42 -16.92 11.92
N THR A 226 8.72 -17.92 12.39
CA THR A 226 7.25 -17.97 12.22
C THR A 226 6.60 -16.73 12.87
N GLN A 227 7.00 -16.38 14.09
CA GLN A 227 6.35 -15.34 14.89
C GLN A 227 7.15 -14.05 15.05
N SER A 228 8.35 -13.98 14.52
CA SER A 228 9.19 -12.78 14.59
C SER A 228 9.80 -12.44 13.24
N TYR A 229 9.91 -11.15 12.97
CA TYR A 229 10.46 -10.64 11.73
C TYR A 229 11.19 -9.34 11.97
N ALA A 230 12.39 -9.22 11.40
CA ALA A 230 13.10 -7.95 11.36
C ALA A 230 13.69 -7.72 9.97
N TYR A 231 13.59 -6.47 9.53
CA TYR A 231 14.20 -5.98 8.29
C TYR A 231 14.64 -4.53 8.44
N ALA A 232 15.47 -4.09 7.53
CA ALA A 232 15.95 -2.72 7.47
C ALA A 232 15.57 -2.04 6.15
N ARG A 233 15.44 -0.72 6.20
CA ARG A 233 15.44 0.18 5.06
C ARG A 233 16.73 1.00 5.13
N VAL A 234 17.58 0.87 4.13
CA VAL A 234 18.95 1.43 4.13
C VAL A 234 19.08 2.48 3.04
N LEU A 235 19.53 3.68 3.41
CA LEU A 235 19.80 4.78 2.49
C LEU A 235 20.99 5.59 2.99
N ASP A 236 21.97 5.83 2.15
CA ASP A 236 23.12 6.71 2.39
C ASP A 236 23.86 6.45 3.74
N GLY A 237 24.04 5.16 4.07
CA GLY A 237 24.72 4.75 5.30
C GLY A 237 23.88 4.83 6.58
N LYS A 238 22.59 5.17 6.46
CA LYS A 238 21.61 5.13 7.55
C LYS A 238 20.65 3.97 7.36
N ALA A 239 20.09 3.48 8.47
CA ALA A 239 19.11 2.40 8.44
C ALA A 239 17.97 2.65 9.42
N ILE A 240 16.75 2.43 8.95
CA ILE A 240 15.57 2.23 9.82
C ILE A 240 15.35 0.73 9.92
N VAL A 241 15.36 0.21 11.14
CA VAL A 241 15.12 -1.20 11.43
C VAL A 241 13.72 -1.36 12.00
N ALA A 242 12.91 -2.19 11.38
CA ALA A 242 11.59 -2.57 11.87
C ALA A 242 11.63 -3.99 12.45
N VAL A 243 11.13 -4.15 13.67
CA VAL A 243 11.18 -5.41 14.43
C VAL A 243 9.77 -5.78 14.88
N TYR A 244 9.39 -7.02 14.65
CA TYR A 244 8.05 -7.52 14.91
C TYR A 244 8.05 -8.82 15.69
N ASN A 245 7.09 -8.95 16.59
CA ASN A 245 6.73 -10.18 17.25
C ASN A 245 5.20 -10.28 17.28
N ASN A 246 4.61 -11.26 16.58
CA ASN A 246 3.17 -11.53 16.62
C ASN A 246 2.81 -12.74 17.50
N GLY A 247 3.77 -13.23 18.28
CA GLY A 247 3.55 -14.26 19.28
C GLY A 247 3.05 -13.67 20.61
N ASP A 248 2.52 -14.53 21.46
CA ASP A 248 1.93 -14.14 22.77
C ASP A 248 3.00 -13.99 23.88
N SER A 249 4.28 -14.21 23.57
CA SER A 249 5.37 -14.15 24.53
C SER A 249 6.52 -13.28 24.01
N PRO A 250 7.26 -12.57 24.89
CA PRO A 250 8.47 -11.87 24.51
C PRO A 250 9.49 -12.78 23.83
N VAL A 251 10.18 -12.26 22.82
CA VAL A 251 11.21 -12.98 22.10
C VAL A 251 12.50 -12.15 22.03
N SER A 252 13.66 -12.77 22.21
CA SER A 252 14.96 -12.19 21.89
C SER A 252 15.27 -12.43 20.43
N MET A 253 15.66 -11.38 19.72
CA MET A 253 16.11 -11.46 18.33
C MET A 253 17.54 -10.93 18.23
N GLU A 254 18.39 -11.71 17.56
CA GLU A 254 19.77 -11.32 17.26
C GLU A 254 19.94 -11.22 15.74
N PHE A 255 20.50 -10.13 15.29
CA PHE A 255 20.81 -9.90 13.88
C PHE A 255 21.95 -8.89 13.73
N GLN A 256 22.63 -8.93 12.60
CA GLN A 256 23.68 -7.97 12.26
C GLN A 256 23.04 -6.74 11.60
N LEU A 257 23.41 -5.56 12.06
CA LEU A 257 22.99 -4.31 11.41
C LEU A 257 23.61 -4.20 10.02
N PRO A 258 22.87 -3.71 9.04
CA PRO A 258 23.35 -3.60 7.65
C PRO A 258 24.24 -2.37 7.41
N VAL A 259 24.45 -1.57 8.43
CA VAL A 259 25.30 -0.35 8.45
C VAL A 259 26.14 -0.32 9.71
N GLU A 260 27.29 0.37 9.67
CA GLU A 260 28.02 0.69 10.89
C GLU A 260 27.23 1.73 11.69
N ALA A 261 26.96 1.43 12.96
CA ALA A 261 26.17 2.29 13.83
C ALA A 261 26.93 2.61 15.12
N SER A 262 26.93 3.86 15.52
CA SER A 262 27.46 4.32 16.81
C SER A 262 26.39 4.33 17.92
N GLY A 263 25.15 4.15 17.59
CA GLY A 263 23.99 4.10 18.50
C GLY A 263 22.71 3.70 17.78
N VAL A 264 21.69 3.40 18.56
CA VAL A 264 20.34 3.04 18.11
C VAL A 264 19.36 3.87 18.92
N GLU A 265 18.33 4.37 18.27
CA GLU A 265 17.23 5.14 18.87
C GLU A 265 15.90 4.41 18.57
N ASP A 266 15.05 4.31 19.59
CA ASP A 266 13.66 3.85 19.41
C ASP A 266 12.80 5.05 18.95
N LEU A 267 12.12 4.88 17.82
CA LEU A 267 11.37 5.95 17.17
C LEU A 267 9.84 5.88 17.40
N LEU A 268 9.32 4.88 18.12
CA LEU A 268 7.88 4.70 18.40
C LEU A 268 7.56 4.64 19.87
#